data_175a6eab4da3a6cdbb690fc25b3c580d
#
_entry.id   175a6eab4da3a6cdbb690fc25b3c580d
#
_cell.length_a   1.000
_cell.length_b   1.000
_cell.length_c   1.000
_cell.angle_alpha   90.00
_cell.angle_beta   90.00
_cell.angle_gamma   90.00
#
_symmetry.space_group_name_H-M   'P 1'
#
loop_
_entity.id
_entity.type
_entity.pdbx_description
1 polymer ?
#
loop_
_entity_poly.entity_id
_entity_poly.type
_entity_poly.pdbx_seq_one_letter_code
_entity_poly.pdbx_strand_id
1 'polypeptide(L)'
;MMTGIAIRRARPGDARAVARVHVDSWRTTYAGILPDRVIVGMSVDDKAASWRQIIAGQARRDAVLVASAPRAGIVGYASVGPAQTLTGRFAGEVYTLYVLTDWQNRGIGKALLQGSFAFLAGAGMESAFAWVLADNPARFFYQAVGGKRVSERDERLWGALLHQIAYGWADLGAWLAAQGAT
;
A
#
# COMPACT_ATOMS: atom_id res chain seq x y z
N MET A 1 10.09 -19.42 3.94
CA MET A 1 10.83 -18.56 4.91
C MET A 1 11.19 -17.25 4.26
N MET A 2 10.78 -16.11 4.84
CA MET A 2 11.17 -14.76 4.38
C MET A 2 12.61 -14.43 4.79
N THR A 3 13.59 -15.26 4.39
CA THR A 3 14.98 -15.08 4.79
C THR A 3 15.53 -13.82 4.11
N GLY A 4 15.71 -12.75 4.91
CA GLY A 4 16.43 -11.56 4.49
C GLY A 4 15.57 -10.36 4.01
N ILE A 5 14.22 -10.40 4.05
CA ILE A 5 13.40 -9.21 3.76
C ILE A 5 13.32 -8.33 5.02
N ALA A 6 13.71 -7.07 4.88
CA ALA A 6 13.59 -6.07 5.93
C ALA A 6 12.46 -5.07 5.58
N ILE A 7 11.52 -4.89 6.52
CA ILE A 7 10.53 -3.81 6.44
C ILE A 7 11.06 -2.64 7.24
N ARG A 8 11.14 -1.48 6.61
CA ARG A 8 11.63 -0.26 7.24
C ARG A 8 10.95 0.99 6.65
N ARG A 9 11.05 2.09 7.35
CA ARG A 9 10.64 3.39 6.83
C ARG A 9 11.52 3.81 5.65
N ALA A 10 10.91 4.38 4.62
CA ALA A 10 11.64 4.88 3.45
C ALA A 10 12.48 6.11 3.79
N ARG A 11 13.61 6.24 3.12
CA ARG A 11 14.53 7.38 3.16
C ARG A 11 14.49 8.11 1.82
N PRO A 12 14.86 9.40 1.73
CA PRO A 12 14.84 10.15 0.47
C PRO A 12 15.58 9.46 -0.70
N GLY A 13 16.67 8.75 -0.41
CA GLY A 13 17.41 7.96 -1.40
C GLY A 13 16.65 6.76 -1.98
N ASP A 14 15.56 6.33 -1.34
CA ASP A 14 14.74 5.20 -1.81
C ASP A 14 13.73 5.62 -2.90
N ALA A 15 13.52 6.91 -3.11
CA ALA A 15 12.45 7.45 -3.94
C ALA A 15 12.41 6.86 -5.37
N ARG A 16 13.58 6.68 -6.01
CA ARG A 16 13.66 6.09 -7.36
C ARG A 16 13.28 4.60 -7.36
N ALA A 17 13.69 3.86 -6.34
CA ALA A 17 13.34 2.45 -6.21
C ALA A 17 11.84 2.26 -5.90
N VAL A 18 11.26 3.11 -5.05
CA VAL A 18 9.80 3.13 -4.81
C VAL A 18 9.04 3.47 -6.08
N ALA A 19 9.51 4.47 -6.85
CA ALA A 19 8.91 4.85 -8.14
C ALA A 19 8.95 3.69 -9.15
N ARG A 20 10.04 2.94 -9.22
CA ARG A 20 10.14 1.75 -10.06
C ARG A 20 9.09 0.70 -9.66
N VAL A 21 9.01 0.36 -8.37
CA VAL A 21 7.99 -0.58 -7.87
C VAL A 21 6.58 -0.08 -8.22
N HIS A 22 6.32 1.22 -8.06
CA HIS A 22 5.04 1.84 -8.41
C HIS A 22 4.70 1.61 -9.89
N VAL A 23 5.58 2.03 -10.79
CA VAL A 23 5.36 1.96 -12.24
C VAL A 23 5.22 0.51 -12.71
N ASP A 24 6.12 -0.38 -12.27
CA ASP A 24 6.10 -1.78 -12.68
C ASP A 24 4.85 -2.49 -12.17
N SER A 25 4.45 -2.24 -10.92
CA SER A 25 3.21 -2.80 -10.34
C SER A 25 1.97 -2.28 -11.06
N TRP A 26 1.92 -1.00 -11.44
CA TRP A 26 0.80 -0.45 -12.17
C TRP A 26 0.67 -1.04 -13.57
N ARG A 27 1.77 -1.21 -14.27
CA ARG A 27 1.79 -1.83 -15.60
C ARG A 27 1.31 -3.28 -15.60
N THR A 28 1.59 -4.02 -14.55
CA THR A 28 1.15 -5.42 -14.43
C THR A 28 -0.26 -5.56 -13.85
N THR A 29 -0.63 -4.74 -12.87
CA THR A 29 -1.91 -4.88 -12.14
C THR A 29 -3.07 -4.25 -12.88
N TYR A 30 -2.84 -3.10 -13.52
CA TYR A 30 -3.93 -2.28 -14.08
C TYR A 30 -4.05 -2.36 -15.60
N ALA A 31 -3.23 -3.18 -16.27
CA ALA A 31 -3.42 -3.49 -17.69
C ALA A 31 -4.83 -4.07 -17.92
N GLY A 32 -5.59 -3.45 -18.80
CA GLY A 32 -6.98 -3.84 -19.07
C GLY A 32 -8.02 -3.33 -18.04
N ILE A 33 -7.60 -2.72 -16.92
CA ILE A 33 -8.49 -2.11 -15.94
C ILE A 33 -8.52 -0.58 -16.13
N LEU A 34 -7.36 0.03 -16.33
CA LEU A 34 -7.23 1.46 -16.58
C LEU A 34 -6.97 1.75 -18.06
N PRO A 35 -7.33 2.97 -18.53
CA PRO A 35 -7.00 3.36 -19.90
C PRO A 35 -5.50 3.26 -20.19
N ASP A 36 -5.12 2.68 -21.32
CA ASP A 36 -3.72 2.43 -21.70
C ASP A 36 -2.86 3.69 -21.63
N ARG A 37 -3.40 4.87 -22.01
CA ARG A 37 -2.68 6.14 -21.95
C ARG A 37 -2.16 6.48 -20.54
N VAL A 38 -2.86 6.02 -19.49
CA VAL A 38 -2.45 6.25 -18.09
C VAL A 38 -1.23 5.41 -17.76
N ILE A 39 -1.23 4.16 -18.21
CA ILE A 39 -0.20 3.17 -17.88
C ILE A 39 1.05 3.40 -18.73
N VAL A 40 0.87 3.62 -20.04
CA VAL A 40 1.97 3.85 -20.99
C VAL A 40 2.69 5.18 -20.72
N GLY A 41 1.93 6.22 -20.33
CA GLY A 41 2.48 7.54 -20.00
C GLY A 41 3.23 7.62 -18.67
N MET A 42 3.27 6.55 -17.85
CA MET A 42 3.96 6.59 -16.57
C MET A 42 5.48 6.58 -16.71
N SER A 43 6.13 7.60 -16.20
CA SER A 43 7.58 7.76 -16.12
C SER A 43 8.09 7.44 -14.71
N VAL A 44 9.14 6.62 -14.63
CA VAL A 44 9.83 6.36 -13.35
C VAL A 44 10.45 7.64 -12.80
N ASP A 45 10.99 8.51 -13.66
CA ASP A 45 11.66 9.74 -13.23
C ASP A 45 10.67 10.76 -12.64
N ASP A 46 9.49 10.94 -13.26
CA ASP A 46 8.43 11.80 -12.73
C ASP A 46 7.88 11.28 -11.42
N LYS A 47 7.67 9.97 -11.35
CA LYS A 47 7.26 9.32 -10.09
C LYS A 47 8.32 9.41 -9.01
N ALA A 48 9.60 9.32 -9.35
CA ALA A 48 10.70 9.45 -8.40
C ALA A 48 10.77 10.87 -7.81
N ALA A 49 10.51 11.91 -8.61
CA ALA A 49 10.42 13.28 -8.11
C ALA A 49 9.27 13.43 -7.10
N SER A 50 8.08 12.93 -7.43
CA SER A 50 6.92 12.93 -6.54
C SER A 50 7.18 12.15 -5.25
N TRP A 51 7.72 10.94 -5.36
CA TRP A 51 8.04 10.11 -4.18
C TRP A 51 9.13 10.72 -3.30
N ARG A 52 10.10 11.44 -3.88
CA ARG A 52 11.12 12.15 -3.09
C ARG A 52 10.47 13.21 -2.21
N GLN A 53 9.51 13.98 -2.74
CA GLN A 53 8.77 14.97 -1.96
C GLN A 53 7.93 14.31 -0.87
N ILE A 54 7.18 13.26 -1.18
CA ILE A 54 6.36 12.51 -0.21
C ILE A 54 7.24 11.94 0.93
N ILE A 55 8.34 11.29 0.58
CA ILE A 55 9.24 10.68 1.56
C ILE A 55 9.94 11.73 2.42
N ALA A 56 10.36 12.86 1.83
CA ALA A 56 10.98 13.95 2.58
C ALA A 56 9.98 14.67 3.50
N GLY A 57 8.71 14.73 3.11
CA GLY A 57 7.62 15.37 3.87
C GLY A 57 6.96 14.47 4.92
N GLN A 58 7.43 13.21 5.11
CA GLN A 58 6.84 12.30 6.10
C GLN A 58 6.83 12.93 7.50
N ALA A 59 5.64 13.05 8.09
CA ALA A 59 5.42 13.59 9.42
C ALA A 59 5.29 12.48 10.49
N ARG A 60 4.81 12.84 11.68
CA ARG A 60 4.61 11.87 12.77
C ARG A 60 3.44 10.91 12.51
N ARG A 61 2.48 11.29 11.65
CA ARG A 61 1.23 10.55 11.43
C ARG A 61 1.15 9.88 10.07
N ASP A 62 2.15 10.07 9.20
CA ASP A 62 2.23 9.41 7.89
C ASP A 62 3.60 8.78 7.66
N ALA A 63 3.64 7.73 6.86
CA ALA A 63 4.86 7.04 6.52
C ALA A 63 4.78 6.36 5.15
N VAL A 64 5.95 6.23 4.54
CA VAL A 64 6.20 5.29 3.47
C VAL A 64 7.08 4.18 4.02
N LEU A 65 6.64 2.95 3.93
CA LEU A 65 7.37 1.74 4.33
C LEU A 65 7.86 1.00 3.09
N VAL A 66 9.04 0.45 3.15
CA VAL A 66 9.64 -0.32 2.06
C VAL A 66 10.01 -1.73 2.51
N ALA A 67 9.82 -2.69 1.61
CA ALA A 67 10.34 -4.03 1.73
C ALA A 67 11.65 -4.12 0.95
N SER A 68 12.76 -4.30 1.67
CA SER A 68 14.10 -4.38 1.11
C SER A 68 14.60 -5.81 1.14
N ALA A 69 14.97 -6.34 -0.03
CA ALA A 69 15.53 -7.67 -0.21
C ALA A 69 17.04 -7.59 -0.44
N PRO A 70 17.85 -8.52 0.12
CA PRO A 70 19.28 -8.60 -0.17
C PRO A 70 19.50 -8.72 -1.68
N ARG A 71 20.47 -7.96 -2.22
CA ARG A 71 20.87 -7.94 -3.65
C ARG A 71 19.81 -7.43 -4.63
N ALA A 72 18.50 -7.48 -4.32
CA ALA A 72 17.43 -6.98 -5.19
C ALA A 72 17.00 -5.53 -4.86
N GLY A 73 17.34 -5.02 -3.68
CA GLY A 73 16.93 -3.71 -3.22
C GLY A 73 15.46 -3.67 -2.81
N ILE A 74 14.75 -2.57 -3.10
CA ILE A 74 13.34 -2.41 -2.75
C ILE A 74 12.47 -3.18 -3.75
N VAL A 75 11.65 -4.10 -3.21
CA VAL A 75 10.78 -5.01 -3.96
C VAL A 75 9.29 -4.80 -3.67
N GLY A 76 8.98 -3.93 -2.72
CA GLY A 76 7.61 -3.54 -2.38
C GLY A 76 7.60 -2.30 -1.50
N TYR A 77 6.45 -1.63 -1.43
CA TYR A 77 6.26 -0.50 -0.54
C TYR A 77 4.78 -0.35 -0.14
N ALA A 78 4.56 0.37 0.95
CA ALA A 78 3.24 0.86 1.37
C ALA A 78 3.35 2.32 1.79
N SER A 79 2.30 3.12 1.55
CA SER A 79 2.14 4.45 2.12
C SER A 79 0.88 4.51 2.97
N VAL A 80 0.98 5.11 4.14
CA VAL A 80 -0.06 5.10 5.17
C VAL A 80 -0.11 6.43 5.91
N GLY A 81 -1.26 6.75 6.47
CA GLY A 81 -1.45 7.94 7.29
C GLY A 81 -2.87 8.09 7.77
N PRO A 82 -3.27 9.31 8.21
CA PRO A 82 -4.63 9.60 8.61
C PRO A 82 -5.63 9.31 7.50
N ALA A 83 -6.82 8.85 7.85
CA ALA A 83 -7.91 8.63 6.92
C ALA A 83 -8.23 9.91 6.13
N GLN A 84 -8.21 9.83 4.81
CA GLN A 84 -8.59 10.91 3.90
C GLN A 84 -10.08 10.86 3.56
N THR A 85 -10.63 9.65 3.57
CA THR A 85 -12.06 9.37 3.42
C THR A 85 -12.50 8.47 4.58
N LEU A 86 -13.80 8.23 4.76
CA LEU A 86 -14.34 7.42 5.87
C LEU A 86 -13.85 7.88 7.26
N THR A 87 -13.53 9.17 7.42
CA THR A 87 -12.89 9.76 8.60
C THR A 87 -13.72 9.64 9.88
N GLY A 88 -15.05 9.53 9.78
CA GLY A 88 -15.93 9.30 10.93
C GLY A 88 -15.98 7.84 11.39
N ARG A 89 -15.34 6.92 10.66
CA ARG A 89 -15.41 5.47 10.91
C ARG A 89 -14.04 4.85 11.15
N PHE A 90 -13.00 5.38 10.49
CA PHE A 90 -11.63 4.89 10.60
C PHE A 90 -10.67 6.05 10.85
N ALA A 91 -9.63 5.82 11.65
CA ALA A 91 -8.63 6.83 11.97
C ALA A 91 -7.48 6.85 10.96
N GLY A 92 -7.11 5.70 10.42
CA GLY A 92 -5.99 5.54 9.47
C GLY A 92 -6.42 5.00 8.11
N GLU A 93 -5.54 5.16 7.14
CA GLU A 93 -5.72 4.66 5.78
C GLU A 93 -4.39 4.12 5.22
N VAL A 94 -4.46 2.98 4.56
CA VAL A 94 -3.39 2.48 3.70
C VAL A 94 -3.64 3.03 2.30
N TYR A 95 -2.91 4.06 1.92
CA TYR A 95 -3.09 4.74 0.63
C TYR A 95 -2.64 3.90 -0.55
N THR A 96 -1.51 3.21 -0.39
CA THR A 96 -0.94 2.32 -1.40
C THR A 96 -0.25 1.14 -0.75
N LEU A 97 -0.29 -0.02 -1.41
CA LEU A 97 0.52 -1.19 -1.07
C LEU A 97 0.79 -1.96 -2.35
N TYR A 98 2.06 -2.05 -2.74
CA TYR A 98 2.50 -2.75 -3.94
C TYR A 98 3.72 -3.62 -3.67
N VAL A 99 3.74 -4.78 -4.31
CA VAL A 99 4.87 -5.72 -4.32
C VAL A 99 5.10 -6.15 -5.77
N LEU A 100 6.35 -6.09 -6.22
CA LEU A 100 6.74 -6.56 -7.55
C LEU A 100 6.25 -7.99 -7.79
N THR A 101 5.77 -8.28 -8.99
CA THR A 101 5.13 -9.56 -9.35
C THR A 101 5.99 -10.77 -8.97
N ASP A 102 7.29 -10.75 -9.28
CA ASP A 102 8.21 -11.84 -8.97
C ASP A 102 8.44 -12.03 -7.46
N TRP A 103 8.01 -11.08 -6.64
CA TRP A 103 8.14 -11.08 -5.18
C TRP A 103 6.82 -11.30 -4.45
N GLN A 104 5.72 -11.46 -5.16
CA GLN A 104 4.41 -11.77 -4.59
C GLN A 104 4.37 -13.22 -4.05
N ASN A 105 3.34 -13.53 -3.28
CA ASN A 105 3.10 -14.84 -2.66
C ASN A 105 4.24 -15.33 -1.73
N ARG A 106 5.09 -14.40 -1.25
CA ARG A 106 6.19 -14.66 -0.30
C ARG A 106 5.96 -14.02 1.07
N GLY A 107 4.73 -13.58 1.37
CA GLY A 107 4.40 -12.93 2.65
C GLY A 107 4.79 -11.45 2.75
N ILE A 108 5.42 -10.86 1.72
CA ILE A 108 5.92 -9.47 1.74
C ILE A 108 4.78 -8.46 1.90
N GLY A 109 3.65 -8.65 1.20
CA GLY A 109 2.48 -7.79 1.33
C GLY A 109 1.93 -7.80 2.77
N LYS A 110 1.86 -8.97 3.40
CA LYS A 110 1.44 -9.11 4.80
C LYS A 110 2.43 -8.41 5.75
N ALA A 111 3.73 -8.54 5.53
CA ALA A 111 4.75 -7.88 6.34
C ALA A 111 4.72 -6.36 6.19
N LEU A 112 4.51 -5.83 4.98
CA LEU A 112 4.28 -4.40 4.74
C LEU A 112 3.02 -3.91 5.47
N LEU A 113 1.92 -4.65 5.41
CA LEU A 113 0.68 -4.30 6.09
C LEU A 113 0.87 -4.33 7.63
N GLN A 114 1.60 -5.33 8.15
CA GLN A 114 1.93 -5.42 9.58
C GLN A 114 2.76 -4.22 10.03
N GLY A 115 3.80 -3.85 9.30
CA GLY A 115 4.58 -2.64 9.57
C GLY A 115 3.75 -1.36 9.49
N SER A 116 2.83 -1.28 8.52
CA SER A 116 1.89 -0.18 8.34
C SER A 116 0.95 -0.03 9.55
N PHE A 117 0.36 -1.11 10.01
CA PHE A 117 -0.55 -1.11 11.15
C PHE A 117 0.18 -0.82 12.46
N ALA A 118 1.41 -1.34 12.64
CA ALA A 118 2.24 -0.99 13.80
C ALA A 118 2.56 0.50 13.83
N PHE A 119 2.87 1.11 12.67
CA PHE A 119 3.09 2.55 12.56
C PHE A 119 1.82 3.34 12.89
N LEU A 120 0.66 3.00 12.29
CA LEU A 120 -0.61 3.69 12.53
C LEU A 120 -1.02 3.62 13.99
N ALA A 121 -0.98 2.43 14.61
CA ALA A 121 -1.29 2.23 16.02
C ALA A 121 -0.34 3.05 16.92
N GLY A 122 0.96 3.03 16.63
CA GLY A 122 1.96 3.84 17.35
C GLY A 122 1.75 5.35 17.19
N ALA A 123 1.06 5.80 16.14
CA ALA A 123 0.66 7.19 15.91
C ALA A 123 -0.74 7.52 16.47
N GLY A 124 -1.36 6.60 17.25
CA GLY A 124 -2.67 6.78 17.88
C GLY A 124 -3.86 6.54 16.93
N MET A 125 -3.66 5.85 15.81
CA MET A 125 -4.71 5.47 14.87
C MET A 125 -5.00 3.97 15.04
N GLU A 126 -6.05 3.65 15.81
CA GLU A 126 -6.35 2.27 16.24
C GLU A 126 -7.15 1.47 15.21
N SER A 127 -7.63 2.11 14.15
CA SER A 127 -8.38 1.49 13.06
C SER A 127 -7.88 1.99 11.72
N ALA A 128 -7.97 1.16 10.68
CA ALA A 128 -7.56 1.56 9.33
C ALA A 128 -8.41 0.90 8.24
N PHE A 129 -8.34 1.45 7.05
CA PHE A 129 -8.92 0.86 5.85
C PHE A 129 -8.01 1.07 4.64
N ALA A 130 -8.32 0.37 3.56
CA ALA A 130 -7.70 0.52 2.25
C ALA A 130 -8.76 0.47 1.15
N TRP A 131 -8.67 1.36 0.16
CA TRP A 131 -9.44 1.25 -1.07
C TRP A 131 -8.73 0.37 -2.09
N VAL A 132 -9.51 -0.44 -2.81
CA VAL A 132 -9.02 -1.25 -3.91
C VAL A 132 -10.06 -1.24 -5.04
N LEU A 133 -9.61 -1.23 -6.30
CA LEU A 133 -10.51 -1.38 -7.43
C LEU A 133 -11.18 -2.77 -7.37
N ALA A 134 -12.47 -2.84 -7.65
CA ALA A 134 -13.24 -4.09 -7.58
C ALA A 134 -12.69 -5.16 -8.54
N ASP A 135 -12.15 -4.74 -9.69
CA ASP A 135 -11.53 -5.62 -10.68
C ASP A 135 -10.07 -5.99 -10.36
N ASN A 136 -9.47 -5.37 -9.34
CA ASN A 136 -8.11 -5.67 -8.94
C ASN A 136 -8.08 -6.95 -8.07
N PRO A 137 -7.33 -8.00 -8.46
CA PRO A 137 -7.17 -9.23 -7.67
C PRO A 137 -6.62 -8.99 -6.26
N ALA A 138 -5.95 -7.87 -5.99
CA ALA A 138 -5.47 -7.51 -4.66
C ALA A 138 -6.59 -7.46 -3.60
N ARG A 139 -7.87 -7.35 -3.99
CA ARG A 139 -9.00 -7.46 -3.07
C ARG A 139 -9.00 -8.77 -2.27
N PHE A 140 -8.57 -9.87 -2.89
CA PHE A 140 -8.50 -11.18 -2.23
C PHE A 140 -7.40 -11.23 -1.19
N PHE A 141 -6.29 -10.51 -1.42
CA PHE A 141 -5.25 -10.33 -0.40
C PHE A 141 -5.81 -9.63 0.84
N TYR A 142 -6.55 -8.52 0.68
CA TYR A 142 -7.11 -7.80 1.84
C TYR A 142 -8.12 -8.66 2.62
N GLN A 143 -8.91 -9.47 1.94
CA GLN A 143 -9.81 -10.45 2.59
C GLN A 143 -9.01 -11.51 3.36
N ALA A 144 -7.98 -12.08 2.74
CA ALA A 144 -7.16 -13.12 3.33
C ALA A 144 -6.39 -12.65 4.58
N VAL A 145 -6.06 -11.36 4.68
CA VAL A 145 -5.43 -10.77 5.87
C VAL A 145 -6.44 -10.17 6.86
N GLY A 146 -7.71 -10.59 6.78
CA GLY A 146 -8.75 -10.26 7.76
C GLY A 146 -9.44 -8.91 7.55
N GLY A 147 -9.24 -8.25 6.42
CA GLY A 147 -9.99 -7.05 6.05
C GLY A 147 -11.46 -7.36 5.79
N LYS A 148 -12.35 -6.60 6.39
CA LYS A 148 -13.80 -6.69 6.17
C LYS A 148 -14.22 -5.64 5.16
N ARG A 149 -15.10 -6.00 4.23
CA ARG A 149 -15.72 -5.03 3.31
C ARG A 149 -16.56 -4.05 4.12
N VAL A 150 -16.22 -2.78 4.06
CA VAL A 150 -16.82 -1.74 4.92
C VAL A 150 -17.51 -0.62 4.15
N SER A 151 -17.13 -0.42 2.89
CA SER A 151 -17.74 0.57 2.01
C SER A 151 -17.45 0.22 0.56
N GLU A 152 -18.17 0.87 -0.35
CA GLU A 152 -17.93 0.86 -1.77
C GLU A 152 -18.34 2.18 -2.38
N ARG A 153 -17.73 2.54 -3.51
CA ARG A 153 -18.03 3.75 -4.26
C ARG A 153 -17.69 3.61 -5.74
N ASP A 154 -18.36 4.39 -6.55
CA ASP A 154 -17.94 4.63 -7.92
C ASP A 154 -17.22 5.97 -8.00
N GLU A 155 -16.04 5.98 -8.57
CA GLU A 155 -15.23 7.18 -8.72
C GLU A 155 -14.76 7.33 -10.16
N ARG A 156 -14.88 8.55 -10.69
CA ARG A 156 -14.38 8.85 -12.02
C ARG A 156 -12.90 9.24 -11.93
N LEU A 157 -12.04 8.30 -12.29
CA LEU A 157 -10.59 8.47 -12.31
C LEU A 157 -10.07 8.31 -13.73
N TRP A 158 -9.19 9.21 -14.14
CA TRP A 158 -8.54 9.20 -15.48
C TRP A 158 -9.52 9.08 -16.66
N GLY A 159 -10.76 9.58 -16.49
CA GLY A 159 -11.81 9.53 -17.50
C GLY A 159 -12.60 8.22 -17.55
N ALA A 160 -12.29 7.23 -16.70
CA ALA A 160 -13.07 6.01 -16.53
C ALA A 160 -13.87 6.04 -15.23
N LEU A 161 -15.06 5.46 -15.23
CA LEU A 161 -15.82 5.21 -14.00
C LEU A 161 -15.34 3.88 -13.41
N LEU A 162 -14.77 3.94 -12.21
CA LEU A 162 -14.14 2.80 -11.56
C LEU A 162 -14.85 2.49 -10.25
N HIS A 163 -15.26 1.23 -10.09
CA HIS A 163 -15.84 0.73 -8.86
C HIS A 163 -14.75 0.39 -7.85
N GLN A 164 -14.85 0.91 -6.62
CA GLN A 164 -13.90 0.70 -5.54
C GLN A 164 -14.59 0.06 -4.33
N ILE A 165 -13.85 -0.81 -3.66
CA ILE A 165 -14.26 -1.47 -2.42
C ILE A 165 -13.27 -1.08 -1.33
N ALA A 166 -13.76 -0.68 -0.17
CA ALA A 166 -12.94 -0.45 1.03
C ALA A 166 -12.94 -1.70 1.91
N TYR A 167 -11.74 -2.14 2.27
CA TYR A 167 -11.52 -3.15 3.29
C TYR A 167 -11.00 -2.49 4.56
N GLY A 168 -11.60 -2.80 5.72
CA GLY A 168 -11.31 -2.15 6.99
C GLY A 168 -10.95 -3.12 8.09
N TRP A 169 -10.15 -2.64 9.03
CA TRP A 169 -9.74 -3.28 10.27
C TRP A 169 -10.10 -2.33 11.42
N ALA A 170 -11.04 -2.74 12.26
CA ALA A 170 -11.59 -1.91 13.34
C ALA A 170 -10.66 -1.83 14.56
N ASP A 171 -9.76 -2.80 14.73
CA ASP A 171 -8.82 -2.90 15.86
C ASP A 171 -7.48 -3.40 15.35
N LEU A 172 -6.54 -2.47 15.14
CA LEU A 172 -5.19 -2.76 14.67
C LEU A 172 -4.36 -3.47 15.75
N GLY A 173 -4.61 -3.17 17.03
CA GLY A 173 -3.92 -3.81 18.15
C GLY A 173 -4.24 -5.30 18.23
N ALA A 174 -5.52 -5.65 18.19
CA ALA A 174 -5.96 -7.05 18.16
C ALA A 174 -5.42 -7.78 16.92
N TRP A 175 -5.45 -7.12 15.76
CA TRP A 175 -4.92 -7.71 14.52
C TRP A 175 -3.41 -8.00 14.64
N LEU A 176 -2.62 -7.04 15.16
CA LEU A 176 -1.17 -7.19 15.36
C LEU A 176 -0.84 -8.30 16.35
N ALA A 177 -1.58 -8.38 17.46
CA ALA A 177 -1.40 -9.44 18.46
C ALA A 177 -1.63 -10.84 17.86
N ALA A 178 -2.64 -11.00 17.01
CA ALA A 178 -2.91 -12.25 16.31
C ALA A 178 -1.80 -12.67 15.33
N GLN A 179 -0.99 -11.71 14.79
CA GLN A 179 0.15 -12.03 13.92
C GLN A 179 1.40 -12.46 14.69
N GLY A 180 1.55 -12.04 15.94
CA GLY A 180 2.70 -12.40 16.79
C GLY A 180 2.53 -13.75 17.51
N ALA A 181 1.35 -14.33 17.49
CA ALA A 181 1.03 -15.61 18.11
C ALA A 181 1.28 -16.84 17.21
N THR A 182 1.83 -16.63 16.00
CA THR A 182 2.14 -17.68 15.02
C THR A 182 3.63 -17.77 14.81
#